data_e1bd0e61b15baab397f190445f5c8d13
#
_entry.id   e1bd0e61b15baab397f190445f5c8d13
#
_cell.length_a   1.000
_cell.length_b   1.000
_cell.length_c   1.000
_cell.angle_alpha   90.00
_cell.angle_beta   90.00
_cell.angle_gamma   90.00
#
_symmetry.space_group_name_H-M   'P 1'
#
loop_
_entity.id
_entity.type
_entity.pdbx_description
1 polymer ?
#
loop_
_entity_poly.entity_id
_entity_poly.type
_entity_poly.pdbx_seq_one_letter_code
_entity_poly.pdbx_strand_id
1 'polypeptide(L)'
;MSQHTSQYVFNSKEDYNVILDNMSREFEERWNHQTQSPYTNLENYITRAVLGNGSFGTVMLVREKSGKNYYAAKMMSKEDLVRLKQVAHVHNEKHVLNAARFPFLIYLVDSTKCFDYLYLILPLVNGGELFSYHRRVRKFNEKHARFYAAQVALALEYMHKMHLMYRDLKPENILLDQRGYIKITDFGFTKRVDGRTSTLCGTPEYLAPEIVQLRPYNKSVDWWAFGILVYEFVAGRSPFAIHNRDVILMYSKICICDYKMPSYFTSQLRSLVESLMQVDTSKRKLERRLQRREESSVVPGRRLVWHSQPGSHRPLPAHHFRRRRSVELRELRVQGSVQVPNKPPSRIVCEFLNVNVSFEIVVFFSVCLISRGALS
;
A
#
# COMPACT_ATOMS: atom_id res chain seq x y z
N MET A 1 -1.61 14.52 24.76
CA MET A 1 -2.58 13.40 24.60
C MET A 1 -1.79 12.18 24.16
N SER A 2 -1.74 11.16 24.99
CA SER A 2 -1.01 9.92 24.76
C SER A 2 -1.62 9.17 23.59
N GLN A 3 -0.82 8.95 22.53
CA GLN A 3 -1.18 8.06 21.44
C GLN A 3 -1.32 6.65 22.03
N HIS A 4 -2.54 6.16 22.14
CA HIS A 4 -2.82 4.75 22.35
C HIS A 4 -2.42 4.00 21.06
N THR A 5 -1.18 3.56 21.00
CA THR A 5 -0.77 2.47 20.12
C THR A 5 -1.39 1.20 20.70
N SER A 6 -2.60 0.86 20.26
CA SER A 6 -3.20 -0.43 20.59
C SER A 6 -2.29 -1.55 20.05
N GLN A 7 -1.74 -2.33 20.95
CA GLN A 7 -1.01 -3.56 20.61
C GLN A 7 -2.04 -4.63 20.30
N TYR A 8 -2.14 -5.02 19.03
CA TYR A 8 -2.93 -6.17 18.65
C TYR A 8 -2.10 -7.43 18.80
N VAL A 9 -2.54 -8.33 19.68
CA VAL A 9 -1.96 -9.66 19.88
C VAL A 9 -2.87 -10.67 19.20
N PHE A 10 -2.38 -11.36 18.19
CA PHE A 10 -3.14 -12.37 17.46
C PHE A 10 -2.79 -13.75 18.01
N ASN A 11 -3.74 -14.44 18.61
CA ASN A 11 -3.57 -15.81 19.09
C ASN A 11 -4.16 -16.85 18.14
N SER A 12 -5.10 -16.42 17.26
CA SER A 12 -5.77 -17.29 16.31
C SER A 12 -6.30 -16.49 15.12
N LYS A 13 -6.82 -17.18 14.09
CA LYS A 13 -7.53 -16.58 12.96
C LYS A 13 -8.84 -15.90 13.40
N GLU A 14 -9.50 -16.47 14.40
CA GLU A 14 -10.71 -15.89 14.99
C GLU A 14 -10.39 -14.51 15.60
N ASP A 15 -9.25 -14.36 16.31
CA ASP A 15 -8.81 -13.08 16.82
C ASP A 15 -8.61 -12.04 15.70
N TYR A 16 -8.06 -12.44 14.55
CA TYR A 16 -7.85 -11.55 13.41
C TYR A 16 -9.18 -11.05 12.81
N ASN A 17 -10.16 -11.94 12.63
CA ASN A 17 -11.49 -11.56 12.13
C ASN A 17 -12.20 -10.61 13.11
N VAL A 18 -12.14 -10.88 14.41
CA VAL A 18 -12.69 -10.00 15.45
C VAL A 18 -12.03 -8.63 15.41
N ILE A 19 -10.71 -8.57 15.18
CA ILE A 19 -9.99 -7.29 15.04
C ILE A 19 -10.43 -6.56 13.78
N LEU A 20 -10.56 -7.24 12.65
CA LEU A 20 -11.06 -6.61 11.44
C LEU A 20 -12.51 -6.11 11.58
N ASP A 21 -13.36 -6.82 12.32
CA ASP A 21 -14.74 -6.39 12.59
C ASP A 21 -14.77 -5.16 13.52
N ASN A 22 -13.87 -5.10 14.50
CA ASN A 22 -13.71 -3.92 15.35
C ASN A 22 -13.20 -2.73 14.53
N MET A 23 -12.17 -2.93 13.69
CA MET A 23 -11.67 -1.91 12.78
C MET A 23 -12.74 -1.42 11.81
N SER A 24 -13.65 -2.31 11.37
CA SER A 24 -14.77 -1.95 10.50
C SER A 24 -15.77 -1.02 11.22
N ARG A 25 -16.11 -1.30 12.47
CA ARG A 25 -16.97 -0.41 13.27
C ARG A 25 -16.35 0.96 13.47
N GLU A 26 -15.08 1.02 13.87
CA GLU A 26 -14.33 2.26 14.01
C GLU A 26 -14.18 3.03 12.68
N PHE A 27 -14.03 2.32 11.57
CA PHE A 27 -14.00 2.91 10.23
C PHE A 27 -15.34 3.57 9.91
N GLU A 28 -16.49 2.88 10.15
CA GLU A 28 -17.83 3.44 9.92
C GLU A 28 -18.08 4.70 10.75
N GLU A 29 -17.67 4.70 12.01
CA GLU A 29 -17.78 5.88 12.87
C GLU A 29 -17.01 7.06 12.27
N ARG A 30 -15.73 6.86 11.88
CA ARG A 30 -14.91 7.92 11.26
C ARG A 30 -15.42 8.30 9.88
N TRP A 31 -15.95 7.34 9.12
CA TRP A 31 -16.52 7.60 7.79
C TRP A 31 -17.75 8.51 7.88
N ASN A 32 -18.61 8.32 8.85
CA ASN A 32 -19.82 9.11 9.02
C ASN A 32 -19.58 10.46 9.73
N HIS A 33 -18.45 10.61 10.46
CA HIS A 33 -18.08 11.84 11.17
C HIS A 33 -16.97 12.60 10.44
N GLN A 34 -17.30 13.15 9.27
CA GLN A 34 -16.33 13.96 8.50
C GLN A 34 -16.27 15.39 9.03
N THR A 35 -15.07 15.82 9.42
CA THR A 35 -14.83 17.21 9.80
C THR A 35 -14.47 18.07 8.60
N GLN A 36 -15.02 19.30 8.55
CA GLN A 36 -14.61 20.27 7.54
C GLN A 36 -13.18 20.77 7.84
N SER A 37 -12.38 20.99 6.78
CA SER A 37 -11.07 21.61 6.93
C SER A 37 -11.25 23.06 7.38
N PRO A 38 -10.60 23.49 8.49
CA PRO A 38 -10.63 24.88 8.95
C PRO A 38 -9.94 25.80 7.93
N TYR A 39 -10.29 27.09 8.00
CA TYR A 39 -9.75 28.12 7.12
C TYR A 39 -8.55 28.81 7.79
N THR A 40 -7.52 28.04 8.14
CA THR A 40 -6.34 28.49 8.92
C THR A 40 -5.03 28.44 8.15
N ASN A 41 -5.07 28.16 6.83
CA ASN A 41 -3.86 27.96 6.03
C ASN A 41 -2.92 26.93 6.72
N LEU A 42 -1.61 27.14 6.65
CA LEU A 42 -0.60 26.34 7.35
C LEU A 42 -0.09 27.02 8.63
N GLU A 43 -0.90 27.84 9.29
CA GLU A 43 -0.44 28.67 10.43
C GLU A 43 0.16 27.85 11.58
N ASN A 44 -0.30 26.61 11.79
CA ASN A 44 0.22 25.72 12.81
C ASN A 44 1.52 24.99 12.40
N TYR A 45 2.00 25.19 11.18
CA TYR A 45 3.12 24.47 10.59
C TYR A 45 4.17 25.42 10.04
N ILE A 46 5.42 24.98 10.05
CA ILE A 46 6.55 25.66 9.41
C ILE A 46 7.01 24.79 8.24
N THR A 47 6.93 25.32 7.03
CA THR A 47 7.46 24.66 5.82
C THR A 47 8.98 24.60 5.87
N ARG A 48 9.56 23.44 5.52
CA ARG A 48 11.01 23.20 5.57
C ARG A 48 11.61 22.91 4.19
N ALA A 49 10.99 22.00 3.42
CA ALA A 49 11.50 21.59 2.12
C ALA A 49 10.37 21.04 1.24
N VAL A 50 10.59 21.01 -0.06
CA VAL A 50 9.75 20.27 -1.01
C VAL A 50 10.23 18.82 -1.04
N LEU A 51 9.32 17.88 -0.77
CA LEU A 51 9.58 16.43 -0.82
C LEU A 51 9.37 15.89 -2.24
N GLY A 52 8.37 16.40 -2.96
CA GLY A 52 8.06 15.99 -4.32
C GLY A 52 6.90 16.75 -4.92
N ASN A 53 6.70 16.56 -6.22
CA ASN A 53 5.54 17.09 -6.94
C ASN A 53 4.67 15.91 -7.37
N GLY A 54 3.41 15.94 -6.97
CA GLY A 54 2.40 14.98 -7.40
C GLY A 54 1.60 15.52 -8.59
N SER A 55 0.69 14.68 -9.12
CA SER A 55 -0.14 15.04 -10.28
C SER A 55 -1.02 16.28 -10.07
N PHE A 56 -1.38 16.58 -8.82
CA PHE A 56 -2.33 17.65 -8.48
C PHE A 56 -1.81 18.63 -7.43
N GLY A 57 -0.50 18.62 -7.15
CA GLY A 57 0.07 19.52 -6.18
C GLY A 57 1.48 19.14 -5.71
N THR A 58 1.96 19.87 -4.74
CA THR A 58 3.29 19.73 -4.18
C THR A 58 3.22 19.11 -2.79
N VAL A 59 4.10 18.16 -2.50
CA VAL A 59 4.26 17.60 -1.15
C VAL A 59 5.44 18.29 -0.47
N MET A 60 5.19 18.89 0.68
CA MET A 60 6.17 19.64 1.46
C MET A 60 6.45 18.95 2.79
N LEU A 61 7.71 19.03 3.23
CA LEU A 61 8.07 18.74 4.61
C LEU A 61 7.64 19.92 5.47
N VAL A 62 6.84 19.67 6.50
CA VAL A 62 6.41 20.68 7.45
C VAL A 62 6.72 20.22 8.88
N ARG A 63 7.02 21.18 9.76
CA ARG A 63 7.19 20.96 11.20
C ARG A 63 6.07 21.67 11.96
N GLU A 64 5.46 21.00 12.88
CA GLU A 64 4.48 21.57 13.79
C GLU A 64 5.13 22.67 14.67
N LYS A 65 4.50 23.82 14.81
CA LYS A 65 5.03 24.94 15.62
C LYS A 65 5.04 24.64 17.11
N SER A 66 4.00 23.99 17.60
CA SER A 66 3.82 23.62 19.00
C SER A 66 4.68 22.43 19.45
N GLY A 67 5.22 21.66 18.48
CA GLY A 67 5.92 20.42 18.71
C GLY A 67 7.24 20.28 17.95
N LYS A 68 7.86 19.10 18.09
CA LYS A 68 9.06 18.72 17.31
C LYS A 68 8.75 17.78 16.15
N ASN A 69 7.46 17.48 15.92
CA ASN A 69 7.04 16.51 14.94
C ASN A 69 7.11 17.07 13.52
N TYR A 70 7.53 16.20 12.59
CA TYR A 70 7.55 16.49 11.18
C TYR A 70 6.45 15.71 10.46
N TYR A 71 5.86 16.35 9.44
CA TYR A 71 4.77 15.79 8.63
C TYR A 71 5.02 16.06 7.15
N ALA A 72 4.31 15.35 6.31
CA ALA A 72 4.19 15.64 4.89
C ALA A 72 2.90 16.42 4.64
N ALA A 73 2.98 17.62 4.09
CA ALA A 73 1.83 18.43 3.71
C ALA A 73 1.63 18.36 2.20
N LYS A 74 0.55 17.70 1.76
CA LYS A 74 0.12 17.68 0.35
C LYS A 74 -0.67 18.95 0.08
N MET A 75 -0.07 19.90 -0.64
CA MET A 75 -0.65 21.17 -1.05
C MET A 75 -1.25 21.02 -2.45
N MET A 76 -2.50 21.40 -2.64
CA MET A 76 -3.23 21.28 -3.90
C MET A 76 -3.89 22.62 -4.24
N SER A 77 -3.68 23.12 -5.46
CA SER A 77 -4.31 24.33 -5.98
C SER A 77 -5.80 24.09 -6.22
N LYS A 78 -6.67 24.93 -5.65
CA LYS A 78 -8.12 24.84 -5.87
C LYS A 78 -8.49 25.13 -7.32
N GLU A 79 -7.81 26.07 -7.96
CA GLU A 79 -8.00 26.39 -9.37
C GLU A 79 -7.69 25.17 -10.25
N ASP A 80 -6.52 24.52 -10.05
CA ASP A 80 -6.15 23.34 -10.81
C ASP A 80 -7.12 22.17 -10.57
N LEU A 81 -7.56 21.98 -9.33
CA LEU A 81 -8.53 20.92 -9.01
C LEU A 81 -9.87 21.12 -9.74
N VAL A 82 -10.35 22.36 -9.85
CA VAL A 82 -11.56 22.68 -10.60
C VAL A 82 -11.33 22.53 -12.09
N ARG A 83 -10.25 23.12 -12.62
CA ARG A 83 -9.88 23.07 -14.04
C ARG A 83 -9.71 21.63 -14.53
N LEU A 84 -9.05 20.78 -13.74
CA LEU A 84 -8.78 19.37 -14.07
C LEU A 84 -9.90 18.41 -13.65
N LYS A 85 -11.03 18.93 -13.13
CA LYS A 85 -12.18 18.16 -12.63
C LYS A 85 -11.81 17.12 -11.56
N GLN A 86 -10.87 17.47 -10.66
CA GLN A 86 -10.35 16.58 -9.61
C GLN A 86 -10.99 16.78 -8.23
N VAL A 87 -11.90 17.70 -8.09
CA VAL A 87 -12.55 18.06 -6.81
C VAL A 87 -13.13 16.82 -6.10
N ALA A 88 -13.87 15.99 -6.84
CA ALA A 88 -14.45 14.76 -6.29
C ALA A 88 -13.39 13.75 -5.84
N HIS A 89 -12.29 13.64 -6.57
CA HIS A 89 -11.18 12.74 -6.22
C HIS A 89 -10.48 13.18 -4.93
N VAL A 90 -10.24 14.48 -4.75
CA VAL A 90 -9.62 15.01 -3.52
C VAL A 90 -10.54 14.89 -2.31
N HIS A 91 -11.83 15.14 -2.49
CA HIS A 91 -12.82 14.91 -1.42
C HIS A 91 -12.84 13.45 -1.00
N ASN A 92 -12.84 12.53 -1.96
CA ASN A 92 -12.81 11.11 -1.69
C ASN A 92 -11.47 10.68 -1.04
N GLU A 93 -10.34 11.18 -1.53
CA GLU A 93 -9.02 10.94 -0.93
C GLU A 93 -9.00 11.39 0.55
N LYS A 94 -9.45 12.61 0.83
CA LYS A 94 -9.55 13.12 2.20
C LYS A 94 -10.46 12.22 3.05
N HIS A 95 -11.59 11.79 2.51
CA HIS A 95 -12.56 10.94 3.20
C HIS A 95 -11.93 9.60 3.61
N VAL A 96 -11.28 8.92 2.67
CA VAL A 96 -10.59 7.66 2.93
C VAL A 96 -9.45 7.85 3.94
N LEU A 97 -8.59 8.87 3.74
CA LEU A 97 -7.49 9.21 4.65
C LEU A 97 -7.96 9.49 6.08
N ASN A 98 -9.15 10.10 6.23
CA ASN A 98 -9.72 10.38 7.53
C ASN A 98 -10.28 9.11 8.22
N ALA A 99 -10.90 8.22 7.47
CA ALA A 99 -11.60 7.06 8.01
C ALA A 99 -10.71 5.82 8.16
N ALA A 100 -9.85 5.55 7.17
CA ALA A 100 -9.04 4.34 7.16
C ALA A 100 -7.88 4.41 8.17
N ARG A 101 -7.75 3.38 9.02
CA ARG A 101 -6.68 3.22 9.99
C ARG A 101 -6.17 1.79 9.94
N PHE A 102 -5.01 1.61 9.33
CA PHE A 102 -4.37 0.30 9.23
C PHE A 102 -2.84 0.47 9.20
N PRO A 103 -2.07 -0.44 9.79
CA PRO A 103 -0.61 -0.29 9.89
C PRO A 103 0.11 -0.04 8.55
N PHE A 104 -0.40 -0.57 7.45
CA PHE A 104 0.19 -0.46 6.11
C PHE A 104 -0.48 0.59 5.21
N LEU A 105 -1.36 1.42 5.74
CA LEU A 105 -1.95 2.57 5.05
C LEU A 105 -1.45 3.89 5.62
N ILE A 106 -1.35 4.92 4.79
CA ILE A 106 -1.20 6.30 5.25
C ILE A 106 -2.57 6.79 5.76
N TYR A 107 -2.58 7.78 6.65
CA TYR A 107 -3.80 8.34 7.20
C TYR A 107 -3.72 9.85 7.33
N LEU A 108 -4.87 10.53 7.51
CA LEU A 108 -4.94 11.95 7.73
C LEU A 108 -4.60 12.28 9.19
N VAL A 109 -3.64 13.18 9.39
CA VAL A 109 -3.33 13.78 10.70
C VAL A 109 -4.17 15.03 10.90
N ASP A 110 -4.21 15.89 9.86
CA ASP A 110 -4.94 17.15 9.88
C ASP A 110 -5.25 17.59 8.46
N SER A 111 -6.18 18.52 8.28
CA SER A 111 -6.44 19.15 7.00
C SER A 111 -6.81 20.61 7.19
N THR A 112 -6.27 21.48 6.37
CA THR A 112 -6.56 22.91 6.40
C THR A 112 -6.69 23.47 4.99
N LYS A 113 -7.16 24.70 4.86
CA LYS A 113 -7.32 25.39 3.57
C LYS A 113 -7.06 26.88 3.71
N CYS A 114 -6.67 27.51 2.62
CA CYS A 114 -6.68 28.96 2.46
C CYS A 114 -7.51 29.34 1.22
N PHE A 115 -7.41 30.58 0.76
CA PHE A 115 -8.15 31.04 -0.41
C PHE A 115 -7.81 30.20 -1.65
N ASP A 116 -6.51 29.95 -1.91
CA ASP A 116 -6.03 29.31 -3.14
C ASP A 116 -5.77 27.82 -3.02
N TYR A 117 -5.51 27.31 -1.80
CA TYR A 117 -5.00 25.96 -1.60
C TYR A 117 -5.79 25.14 -0.59
N LEU A 118 -5.75 23.81 -0.81
CA LEU A 118 -6.10 22.78 0.17
C LEU A 118 -4.81 22.09 0.64
N TYR A 119 -4.77 21.72 1.92
CA TYR A 119 -3.65 21.01 2.53
C TYR A 119 -4.12 19.75 3.25
N LEU A 120 -3.52 18.62 2.94
CA LEU A 120 -3.67 17.40 3.70
C LEU A 120 -2.36 17.13 4.44
N ILE A 121 -2.44 17.07 5.76
CA ILE A 121 -1.28 16.81 6.63
C ILE A 121 -1.23 15.32 6.93
N LEU A 122 -0.16 14.67 6.53
CA LEU A 122 0.05 13.23 6.59
C LEU A 122 1.27 12.90 7.45
N PRO A 123 1.35 11.72 8.05
CA PRO A 123 2.58 11.28 8.69
C PRO A 123 3.76 11.32 7.71
N LEU A 124 4.91 11.76 8.18
CA LEU A 124 6.13 11.72 7.37
C LEU A 124 6.60 10.26 7.26
N VAL A 125 6.66 9.76 6.04
CA VAL A 125 7.20 8.44 5.70
C VAL A 125 8.51 8.66 4.94
N ASN A 126 9.63 8.35 5.56
CA ASN A 126 10.94 8.85 5.14
C ASN A 126 11.90 7.76 4.60
N GLY A 127 11.43 6.53 4.39
CA GLY A 127 12.20 5.46 3.73
C GLY A 127 12.18 5.52 2.20
N GLY A 128 11.44 6.48 1.62
CA GLY A 128 11.29 6.65 0.17
C GLY A 128 10.26 5.69 -0.45
N GLU A 129 10.16 5.75 -1.77
CA GLU A 129 9.24 4.91 -2.55
C GLU A 129 9.79 3.49 -2.73
N LEU A 130 8.93 2.49 -2.62
CA LEU A 130 9.27 1.10 -2.92
C LEU A 130 9.71 0.94 -4.39
N PHE A 131 9.12 1.72 -5.30
CA PHE A 131 9.53 1.80 -6.70
C PHE A 131 11.01 2.16 -6.87
N SER A 132 11.46 3.24 -6.23
CA SER A 132 12.85 3.69 -6.28
C SER A 132 13.81 2.65 -5.70
N TYR A 133 13.41 1.97 -4.62
CA TYR A 133 14.17 0.87 -4.04
C TYR A 133 14.22 -0.33 -4.97
N HIS A 134 13.08 -0.78 -5.51
CA HIS A 134 12.98 -1.89 -6.45
C HIS A 134 13.82 -1.66 -7.71
N ARG A 135 13.74 -0.47 -8.31
CA ARG A 135 14.57 -0.10 -9.47
C ARG A 135 16.07 -0.13 -9.19
N ARG A 136 16.49 0.30 -8.01
CA ARG A 136 17.90 0.28 -7.60
C ARG A 136 18.44 -1.16 -7.50
N VAL A 137 17.66 -2.08 -6.93
CA VAL A 137 18.05 -3.49 -6.79
C VAL A 137 17.69 -4.33 -8.02
N ARG A 138 16.99 -3.74 -9.00
CA ARG A 138 16.50 -4.30 -10.26
C ARG A 138 15.39 -5.34 -10.11
N LYS A 139 15.50 -6.27 -9.17
CA LYS A 139 14.49 -7.29 -8.84
C LYS A 139 14.69 -7.78 -7.42
N PHE A 140 13.62 -8.18 -6.77
CA PHE A 140 13.68 -8.84 -5.49
C PHE A 140 13.86 -10.35 -5.67
N ASN A 141 14.56 -11.00 -4.73
CA ASN A 141 14.40 -12.44 -4.56
C ASN A 141 13.01 -12.73 -3.99
N GLU A 142 12.53 -13.97 -4.12
CA GLU A 142 11.17 -14.33 -3.70
C GLU A 142 10.90 -14.10 -2.21
N LYS A 143 11.91 -14.22 -1.35
CA LYS A 143 11.79 -13.93 0.08
C LYS A 143 11.51 -12.46 0.34
N HIS A 144 12.20 -11.56 -0.38
CA HIS A 144 11.97 -10.12 -0.34
C HIS A 144 10.59 -9.74 -0.90
N ALA A 145 10.26 -10.28 -2.09
CA ALA A 145 8.97 -10.05 -2.72
C ALA A 145 7.83 -10.49 -1.81
N ARG A 146 7.97 -11.64 -1.15
CA ARG A 146 7.03 -12.18 -0.17
C ARG A 146 6.78 -11.21 0.99
N PHE A 147 7.84 -10.63 1.54
CA PHE A 147 7.73 -9.69 2.67
C PHE A 147 6.87 -8.47 2.33
N TYR A 148 7.08 -7.86 1.16
CA TYR A 148 6.28 -6.71 0.74
C TYR A 148 4.88 -7.12 0.26
N ALA A 149 4.78 -8.19 -0.50
CA ALA A 149 3.50 -8.71 -0.99
C ALA A 149 2.54 -9.04 0.16
N ALA A 150 3.04 -9.64 1.25
CA ALA A 150 2.24 -9.95 2.42
C ALA A 150 1.58 -8.70 3.02
N GLN A 151 2.32 -7.62 3.16
CA GLN A 151 1.82 -6.37 3.73
C GLN A 151 0.79 -5.69 2.80
N VAL A 152 1.04 -5.72 1.48
CA VAL A 152 0.09 -5.20 0.48
C VAL A 152 -1.22 -5.99 0.51
N ALA A 153 -1.15 -7.32 0.56
CA ALA A 153 -2.34 -8.17 0.61
C ALA A 153 -3.19 -7.90 1.85
N LEU A 154 -2.57 -7.73 3.04
CA LEU A 154 -3.27 -7.36 4.26
C LEU A 154 -3.92 -5.97 4.18
N ALA A 155 -3.24 -5.01 3.55
CA ALA A 155 -3.80 -3.68 3.32
C ALA A 155 -5.03 -3.74 2.40
N LEU A 156 -4.96 -4.51 1.30
CA LEU A 156 -6.09 -4.72 0.39
C LEU A 156 -7.24 -5.45 1.09
N GLU A 157 -6.96 -6.48 1.88
CA GLU A 157 -7.98 -7.21 2.65
C GLU A 157 -8.73 -6.27 3.61
N TYR A 158 -7.99 -5.44 4.38
CA TYR A 158 -8.58 -4.41 5.22
C TYR A 158 -9.47 -3.46 4.39
N MET A 159 -8.95 -2.91 3.28
CA MET A 159 -9.72 -1.99 2.45
C MET A 159 -10.99 -2.65 1.88
N HIS A 160 -10.89 -3.88 1.42
CA HIS A 160 -12.02 -4.64 0.89
C HIS A 160 -13.08 -4.97 1.95
N LYS A 161 -12.66 -5.16 3.20
CA LYS A 161 -13.58 -5.32 4.35
C LYS A 161 -14.34 -4.03 4.64
N MET A 162 -13.71 -2.86 4.40
CA MET A 162 -14.34 -1.53 4.51
C MET A 162 -15.12 -1.13 3.23
N HIS A 163 -15.37 -2.06 2.31
CA HIS A 163 -16.01 -1.82 1.01
C HIS A 163 -15.26 -0.82 0.12
N LEU A 164 -13.95 -0.63 0.36
CA LEU A 164 -13.09 0.23 -0.44
C LEU A 164 -12.40 -0.58 -1.54
N MET A 165 -12.49 -0.11 -2.79
CA MET A 165 -11.63 -0.54 -3.89
C MET A 165 -10.52 0.48 -4.09
N TYR A 166 -9.27 0.05 -4.09
CA TYR A 166 -8.11 0.95 -4.18
C TYR A 166 -7.88 1.47 -5.60
N ARG A 167 -7.85 0.58 -6.61
CA ARG A 167 -7.82 0.85 -8.05
C ARG A 167 -6.55 1.49 -8.64
N ASP A 168 -5.53 1.77 -7.83
CA ASP A 168 -4.24 2.29 -8.34
C ASP A 168 -3.03 1.66 -7.62
N LEU A 169 -3.08 0.33 -7.47
CA LEU A 169 -1.96 -0.40 -6.88
C LEU A 169 -0.78 -0.44 -7.85
N LYS A 170 0.34 0.13 -7.41
CA LYS A 170 1.63 0.14 -8.13
C LYS A 170 2.76 0.45 -7.14
N PRO A 171 4.03 0.13 -7.46
CA PRO A 171 5.16 0.37 -6.55
C PRO A 171 5.38 1.84 -6.19
N GLU A 172 4.99 2.79 -7.05
CA GLU A 172 5.08 4.24 -6.83
C GLU A 172 4.19 4.71 -5.68
N ASN A 173 3.04 4.06 -5.49
CA ASN A 173 2.07 4.38 -4.44
C ASN A 173 2.35 3.65 -3.13
N ILE A 174 3.53 3.03 -3.01
CA ILE A 174 3.96 2.32 -1.80
C ILE A 174 5.22 2.99 -1.27
N LEU A 175 5.12 3.60 -0.09
CA LEU A 175 6.25 4.18 0.62
C LEU A 175 6.81 3.19 1.63
N LEU A 176 8.07 3.38 2.01
CA LEU A 176 8.74 2.63 3.06
C LEU A 176 8.92 3.49 4.31
N ASP A 177 8.62 2.95 5.48
CA ASP A 177 8.96 3.59 6.74
C ASP A 177 10.43 3.33 7.12
N GLN A 178 10.88 3.92 8.22
CA GLN A 178 12.27 3.78 8.73
C GLN A 178 12.64 2.33 9.07
N ARG A 179 11.67 1.48 9.33
CA ARG A 179 11.85 0.07 9.67
C ARG A 179 11.77 -0.85 8.44
N GLY A 180 11.49 -0.29 7.26
CA GLY A 180 11.31 -1.02 6.01
C GLY A 180 9.90 -1.62 5.84
N TYR A 181 8.90 -1.22 6.64
CA TYR A 181 7.51 -1.59 6.41
C TYR A 181 6.85 -0.64 5.42
N ILE A 182 5.84 -1.15 4.71
CA ILE A 182 5.14 -0.34 3.71
C ILE A 182 4.12 0.61 4.33
N LYS A 183 3.84 1.68 3.56
CA LYS A 183 2.68 2.56 3.69
C LYS A 183 2.10 2.80 2.31
N ILE A 184 0.90 2.26 2.03
CA ILE A 184 0.17 2.57 0.80
C ILE A 184 -0.38 4.00 0.92
N THR A 185 -0.22 4.77 -0.14
CA THR A 185 -0.60 6.19 -0.25
C THR A 185 -1.44 6.42 -1.50
N ASP A 186 -1.91 7.65 -1.69
CA ASP A 186 -2.69 8.08 -2.86
C ASP A 186 -4.02 7.32 -3.04
N PHE A 187 -5.04 7.79 -2.32
CA PHE A 187 -6.39 7.24 -2.39
C PHE A 187 -7.31 8.00 -3.36
N GLY A 188 -6.76 8.81 -4.27
CA GLY A 188 -7.53 9.62 -5.23
C GLY A 188 -8.48 8.77 -6.10
N PHE A 189 -8.06 7.57 -6.48
CA PHE A 189 -8.89 6.62 -7.23
C PHE A 189 -9.66 5.64 -6.36
N THR A 190 -9.46 5.63 -5.05
CA THR A 190 -10.19 4.72 -4.15
C THR A 190 -11.68 5.01 -4.20
N LYS A 191 -12.51 3.98 -4.22
CA LYS A 191 -13.97 4.12 -4.23
C LYS A 191 -14.61 3.18 -3.24
N ARG A 192 -15.54 3.70 -2.45
CA ARG A 192 -16.41 2.88 -1.62
C ARG A 192 -17.59 2.40 -2.46
N VAL A 193 -17.75 1.10 -2.61
CA VAL A 193 -18.79 0.50 -3.46
C VAL A 193 -19.25 -0.84 -2.88
N ASP A 194 -20.55 -0.96 -2.72
CA ASP A 194 -21.22 -2.24 -2.51
C ASP A 194 -21.68 -2.76 -3.88
N GLY A 195 -20.91 -3.69 -4.46
CA GLY A 195 -21.21 -4.26 -5.77
C GLY A 195 -20.22 -3.87 -6.86
N ARG A 196 -20.66 -3.23 -7.96
CA ARG A 196 -19.87 -2.96 -9.17
C ARG A 196 -19.80 -1.49 -9.55
N THR A 197 -18.74 -1.14 -10.28
CA THR A 197 -18.56 0.19 -10.91
C THR A 197 -17.99 0.01 -12.31
N SER A 198 -18.02 1.07 -13.15
CA SER A 198 -17.54 1.03 -14.55
C SER A 198 -16.56 2.15 -14.90
N THR A 199 -16.06 2.91 -13.90
CA THR A 199 -15.16 4.03 -14.15
C THR A 199 -13.80 3.54 -14.66
N LEU A 200 -13.34 3.98 -15.83
CA LEU A 200 -11.99 3.72 -16.31
C LEU A 200 -11.00 4.60 -15.55
N CYS A 201 -10.20 4.00 -14.69
CA CYS A 201 -9.16 4.68 -13.91
C CYS A 201 -8.07 3.70 -13.48
N GLY A 202 -6.92 4.23 -13.11
CA GLY A 202 -5.75 3.47 -12.69
C GLY A 202 -4.58 3.56 -13.68
N THR A 203 -3.48 2.92 -13.36
CA THR A 203 -2.25 2.93 -14.16
C THR A 203 -2.33 1.85 -15.25
N PRO A 204 -2.12 2.18 -16.54
CA PRO A 204 -2.38 1.30 -17.68
C PRO A 204 -1.87 -0.13 -17.55
N GLU A 205 -0.60 -0.32 -17.14
CA GLU A 205 0.01 -1.65 -17.01
C GLU A 205 -0.60 -2.53 -15.91
N TYR A 206 -1.36 -1.93 -14.98
CA TYR A 206 -1.97 -2.60 -13.83
C TYR A 206 -3.48 -2.82 -13.99
N LEU A 207 -4.08 -2.31 -15.09
CA LEU A 207 -5.50 -2.44 -15.32
C LEU A 207 -5.91 -3.91 -15.53
N ALA A 208 -7.00 -4.30 -14.88
CA ALA A 208 -7.60 -5.61 -15.10
C ALA A 208 -8.33 -5.67 -16.46
N PRO A 209 -8.45 -6.85 -17.10
CA PRO A 209 -9.12 -7.00 -18.39
C PRO A 209 -10.52 -6.39 -18.44
N GLU A 210 -11.30 -6.57 -17.38
CA GLU A 210 -12.66 -6.03 -17.29
C GLU A 210 -12.68 -4.49 -17.26
N ILE A 211 -11.66 -3.82 -16.72
CA ILE A 211 -11.54 -2.34 -16.78
C ILE A 211 -11.21 -1.90 -18.20
N VAL A 212 -10.23 -2.54 -18.84
CA VAL A 212 -9.84 -2.26 -20.22
C VAL A 212 -11.01 -2.46 -21.19
N GLN A 213 -11.84 -3.47 -20.96
CA GLN A 213 -13.02 -3.81 -21.75
C GLN A 213 -14.26 -2.98 -21.37
N LEU A 214 -14.13 -1.99 -20.48
CA LEU A 214 -15.23 -1.14 -20.00
C LEU A 214 -16.42 -1.94 -19.44
N ARG A 215 -16.17 -3.11 -18.87
CA ARG A 215 -17.17 -3.94 -18.20
C ARG A 215 -17.34 -3.51 -16.74
N PRO A 216 -18.53 -3.68 -16.15
CA PRO A 216 -18.72 -3.46 -14.72
C PRO A 216 -17.82 -4.38 -13.89
N TYR A 217 -17.08 -3.83 -12.93
CA TYR A 217 -16.08 -4.51 -12.13
C TYR A 217 -16.27 -4.27 -10.62
N ASN A 218 -15.64 -5.09 -9.81
CA ASN A 218 -15.64 -5.01 -8.35
C ASN A 218 -14.20 -5.04 -7.80
N LYS A 219 -14.07 -5.21 -6.48
CA LYS A 219 -12.79 -5.27 -5.77
C LYS A 219 -11.79 -6.34 -6.29
N SER A 220 -12.22 -7.30 -7.12
CA SER A 220 -11.31 -8.29 -7.73
C SER A 220 -10.25 -7.67 -8.64
N VAL A 221 -10.44 -6.43 -9.11
CA VAL A 221 -9.43 -5.71 -9.93
C VAL A 221 -8.17 -5.39 -9.13
N ASP A 222 -8.28 -5.15 -7.82
CA ASP A 222 -7.12 -4.92 -6.96
C ASP A 222 -6.28 -6.20 -6.82
N TRP A 223 -6.90 -7.38 -6.82
CA TRP A 223 -6.18 -8.66 -6.81
C TRP A 223 -5.47 -8.96 -8.13
N TRP A 224 -6.04 -8.52 -9.28
CA TRP A 224 -5.31 -8.55 -10.55
C TRP A 224 -4.05 -7.66 -10.49
N ALA A 225 -4.21 -6.40 -10.08
CA ALA A 225 -3.09 -5.47 -9.92
C ALA A 225 -2.04 -6.01 -8.92
N PHE A 226 -2.48 -6.67 -7.85
CA PHE A 226 -1.58 -7.34 -6.91
C PHE A 226 -0.80 -8.49 -7.58
N GLY A 227 -1.41 -9.26 -8.47
CA GLY A 227 -0.72 -10.29 -9.26
C GLY A 227 0.39 -9.70 -10.13
N ILE A 228 0.11 -8.55 -10.79
CA ILE A 228 1.10 -7.81 -11.57
C ILE A 228 2.25 -7.32 -10.68
N LEU A 229 1.93 -6.74 -9.52
CA LEU A 229 2.92 -6.24 -8.56
C LEU A 229 3.85 -7.35 -8.08
N VAL A 230 3.31 -8.52 -7.71
CA VAL A 230 4.09 -9.69 -7.27
C VAL A 230 5.00 -10.20 -8.38
N TYR A 231 4.47 -10.29 -9.61
CA TYR A 231 5.28 -10.64 -10.78
C TYR A 231 6.43 -9.65 -10.97
N GLU A 232 6.13 -8.35 -10.96
CA GLU A 232 7.11 -7.28 -11.17
C GLU A 232 8.20 -7.28 -10.10
N PHE A 233 7.87 -7.51 -8.84
CA PHE A 233 8.87 -7.59 -7.77
C PHE A 233 9.98 -8.60 -8.07
N VAL A 234 9.64 -9.75 -8.64
CA VAL A 234 10.60 -10.83 -8.91
C VAL A 234 11.16 -10.77 -10.33
N ALA A 235 10.37 -10.33 -11.31
CA ALA A 235 10.80 -10.20 -12.70
C ALA A 235 11.60 -8.91 -12.97
N GLY A 236 11.41 -7.87 -12.15
CA GLY A 236 12.03 -6.54 -12.32
C GLY A 236 11.31 -5.65 -13.33
N ARG A 237 10.20 -6.11 -13.89
CA ARG A 237 9.34 -5.38 -14.84
C ARG A 237 7.93 -5.94 -14.84
N SER A 238 6.95 -5.11 -15.22
CA SER A 238 5.57 -5.55 -15.43
C SER A 238 5.47 -6.66 -16.48
N PRO A 239 4.58 -7.66 -16.32
CA PRO A 239 4.33 -8.71 -17.32
C PRO A 239 3.83 -8.16 -18.66
N PHE A 240 3.19 -7.00 -18.64
CA PHE A 240 2.62 -6.33 -19.82
C PHE A 240 3.42 -5.13 -20.32
N ALA A 241 4.64 -4.91 -19.78
CA ALA A 241 5.52 -3.84 -20.25
C ALA A 241 5.85 -3.99 -21.75
N ILE A 242 5.66 -2.91 -22.53
CA ILE A 242 5.92 -2.86 -23.97
C ILE A 242 6.98 -1.81 -24.28
N HIS A 243 7.97 -2.16 -25.12
CA HIS A 243 9.09 -1.28 -25.43
C HIS A 243 8.68 0.02 -26.14
N ASN A 244 7.69 -0.04 -27.03
CA ASN A 244 7.30 1.09 -27.90
C ASN A 244 6.16 1.94 -27.33
N ARG A 245 5.77 1.77 -26.08
CA ARG A 245 4.61 2.44 -25.45
C ARG A 245 3.31 2.33 -26.24
N ASP A 246 3.17 1.24 -27.02
CA ASP A 246 1.93 0.94 -27.74
C ASP A 246 0.85 0.48 -26.75
N VAL A 247 0.03 1.43 -26.33
CA VAL A 247 -1.03 1.20 -25.33
C VAL A 247 -2.08 0.22 -25.87
N ILE A 248 -2.35 0.22 -27.19
CA ILE A 248 -3.36 -0.68 -27.79
C ILE A 248 -2.86 -2.12 -27.72
N LEU A 249 -1.60 -2.35 -28.11
CA LEU A 249 -0.99 -3.67 -28.01
C LEU A 249 -0.92 -4.15 -26.55
N MET A 250 -0.61 -3.27 -25.61
CA MET A 250 -0.61 -3.60 -24.18
C MET A 250 -2.01 -4.02 -23.71
N TYR A 251 -3.04 -3.26 -24.06
CA TYR A 251 -4.42 -3.58 -23.69
C TYR A 251 -4.91 -4.89 -24.33
N SER A 252 -4.54 -5.16 -25.58
CA SER A 252 -4.87 -6.45 -26.21
C SER A 252 -4.24 -7.62 -25.43
N LYS A 253 -2.98 -7.53 -25.03
CA LYS A 253 -2.30 -8.54 -24.21
C LYS A 253 -2.94 -8.71 -22.84
N ILE A 254 -3.32 -7.62 -22.18
CA ILE A 254 -4.03 -7.66 -20.89
C ILE A 254 -5.36 -8.41 -21.04
N CYS A 255 -6.14 -8.10 -22.10
CA CYS A 255 -7.47 -8.69 -22.32
C CYS A 255 -7.44 -10.22 -22.49
N ILE A 256 -6.38 -10.77 -23.07
CA ILE A 256 -6.20 -12.22 -23.25
C ILE A 256 -5.20 -12.84 -22.26
N CYS A 257 -4.67 -12.04 -21.34
CA CYS A 257 -3.67 -12.44 -20.35
C CYS A 257 -2.40 -13.04 -21.00
N ASP A 258 -1.94 -12.44 -22.12
CA ASP A 258 -0.74 -12.86 -22.84
C ASP A 258 0.52 -12.26 -22.20
N TYR A 259 1.17 -13.05 -21.35
CA TYR A 259 2.45 -12.70 -20.76
C TYR A 259 3.37 -13.93 -20.62
N LYS A 260 4.66 -13.69 -20.53
CA LYS A 260 5.65 -14.76 -20.41
C LYS A 260 5.99 -15.02 -18.94
N MET A 261 5.78 -16.24 -18.46
CA MET A 261 6.18 -16.65 -17.13
C MET A 261 7.69 -16.98 -17.09
N PRO A 262 8.51 -16.30 -16.25
CA PRO A 262 9.94 -16.57 -16.17
C PRO A 262 10.23 -17.98 -15.68
N SER A 263 11.24 -18.65 -16.28
CA SER A 263 11.60 -20.03 -15.93
C SER A 263 12.14 -20.17 -14.50
N TYR A 264 12.73 -19.09 -13.95
CA TYR A 264 13.31 -19.06 -12.61
C TYR A 264 12.29 -18.81 -11.49
N PHE A 265 11.01 -18.56 -11.80
CA PHE A 265 9.96 -18.50 -10.77
C PHE A 265 9.73 -19.88 -10.18
N THR A 266 9.64 -19.99 -8.84
CA THR A 266 9.25 -21.24 -8.20
C THR A 266 7.82 -21.63 -8.58
N SER A 267 7.48 -22.92 -8.42
CA SER A 267 6.12 -23.42 -8.67
C SER A 267 5.07 -22.70 -7.82
N GLN A 268 5.41 -22.35 -6.58
CA GLN A 268 4.53 -21.60 -5.67
C GLN A 268 4.27 -20.18 -6.20
N LEU A 269 5.31 -19.46 -6.61
CA LEU A 269 5.16 -18.11 -7.15
C LEU A 269 4.35 -18.13 -8.45
N ARG A 270 4.61 -19.08 -9.36
CA ARG A 270 3.82 -19.27 -10.59
C ARG A 270 2.34 -19.46 -10.29
N SER A 271 2.04 -20.45 -9.43
CA SER A 271 0.64 -20.76 -9.03
C SER A 271 -0.07 -19.54 -8.44
N LEU A 272 0.65 -18.73 -7.64
CA LEU A 272 0.09 -17.49 -7.10
C LEU A 272 -0.24 -16.49 -8.21
N VAL A 273 0.74 -16.14 -9.04
CA VAL A 273 0.58 -15.17 -10.13
C VAL A 273 -0.55 -15.62 -11.07
N GLU A 274 -0.56 -16.88 -11.49
CA GLU A 274 -1.62 -17.46 -12.33
C GLU A 274 -3.00 -17.41 -11.67
N SER A 275 -3.11 -17.60 -10.35
CA SER A 275 -4.38 -17.53 -9.64
C SER A 275 -4.94 -16.12 -9.49
N LEU A 276 -4.06 -15.12 -9.46
CA LEU A 276 -4.41 -13.69 -9.36
C LEU A 276 -4.70 -13.09 -10.74
N MET A 277 -3.91 -13.43 -11.76
CA MET A 277 -4.02 -12.91 -13.11
C MET A 277 -4.94 -13.79 -13.97
N GLN A 278 -6.17 -13.96 -13.54
CA GLN A 278 -7.23 -14.67 -14.26
C GLN A 278 -8.16 -13.67 -14.96
N VAL A 279 -8.41 -13.87 -16.27
CA VAL A 279 -9.36 -13.04 -17.04
C VAL A 279 -10.78 -13.25 -16.51
N ASP A 280 -11.14 -14.50 -16.24
CA ASP A 280 -12.40 -14.84 -15.58
C ASP A 280 -12.33 -14.47 -14.09
N THR A 281 -13.06 -13.41 -13.72
CA THR A 281 -13.11 -12.90 -12.34
C THR A 281 -13.59 -13.92 -11.34
N SER A 282 -14.43 -14.91 -11.77
CA SER A 282 -14.89 -15.98 -10.89
C SER A 282 -13.79 -16.98 -10.52
N LYS A 283 -12.73 -17.05 -11.32
CA LYS A 283 -11.55 -17.88 -11.09
C LYS A 283 -10.44 -17.15 -10.36
N ARG A 284 -10.51 -15.83 -10.24
CA ARG A 284 -9.57 -14.98 -9.47
C ARG A 284 -9.84 -15.16 -7.97
N LYS A 285 -9.29 -16.23 -7.38
CA LYS A 285 -9.82 -16.90 -6.18
C LYS A 285 -9.21 -16.50 -4.84
N LEU A 286 -8.44 -15.43 -4.70
CA LEU A 286 -7.87 -15.12 -3.37
C LEU A 286 -8.99 -14.89 -2.34
N GLU A 287 -10.02 -14.14 -2.72
CA GLU A 287 -11.18 -13.82 -1.86
C GLU A 287 -11.97 -15.05 -1.44
N ARG A 288 -12.30 -15.95 -2.38
CA ARG A 288 -13.07 -17.17 -2.07
C ARG A 288 -12.29 -18.22 -1.26
N ARG A 289 -10.96 -18.24 -1.37
CA ARG A 289 -10.12 -19.17 -0.59
C ARG A 289 -9.89 -18.66 0.82
N LEU A 290 -9.84 -17.35 1.03
CA LEU A 290 -9.86 -16.75 2.35
C LEU A 290 -11.18 -17.11 3.07
N GLN A 291 -12.32 -17.03 2.38
CA GLN A 291 -13.64 -17.36 2.92
C GLN A 291 -13.86 -18.87 3.15
N ARG A 292 -13.54 -19.77 2.21
CA ARG A 292 -13.79 -21.23 2.34
C ARG A 292 -12.95 -21.93 3.40
N ARG A 293 -11.85 -21.33 3.87
CA ARG A 293 -11.09 -21.84 5.01
C ARG A 293 -11.70 -21.49 6.34
N GLU A 294 -12.68 -20.60 6.36
CA GLU A 294 -13.48 -20.33 7.56
C GLU A 294 -14.21 -21.59 8.04
N GLU A 295 -14.46 -22.55 7.11
CA GLU A 295 -15.27 -23.73 7.39
C GLU A 295 -14.47 -25.00 7.76
N SER A 296 -13.13 -25.07 7.61
CA SER A 296 -12.46 -26.37 7.65
C SER A 296 -11.09 -26.50 8.33
N SER A 297 -10.75 -25.85 9.44
CA SER A 297 -9.68 -26.42 10.32
C SER A 297 -9.51 -25.71 11.66
N VAL A 298 -9.82 -26.40 12.70
CA VAL A 298 -9.43 -26.16 14.11
C VAL A 298 -8.04 -26.76 14.33
N VAL A 299 -7.04 -25.95 14.64
CA VAL A 299 -5.78 -26.39 15.30
C VAL A 299 -5.35 -25.32 16.31
N PRO A 300 -5.08 -25.68 17.58
CA PRO A 300 -4.84 -24.72 18.65
C PRO A 300 -3.38 -24.24 18.76
N GLY A 301 -3.23 -22.96 19.02
CA GLY A 301 -2.21 -22.38 19.89
C GLY A 301 -0.84 -22.07 19.34
N ARG A 302 -0.57 -20.79 19.03
CA ARG A 302 0.66 -20.06 19.37
C ARG A 302 0.46 -18.53 19.26
N ARG A 303 1.08 -17.81 20.19
CA ARG A 303 0.89 -16.37 20.46
C ARG A 303 1.70 -15.47 19.55
N LEU A 304 1.07 -14.47 18.92
CA LEU A 304 1.70 -13.40 18.13
C LEU A 304 1.67 -12.10 18.94
N VAL A 305 2.84 -11.55 19.25
CA VAL A 305 2.97 -10.27 19.96
C VAL A 305 3.64 -9.25 19.04
N TRP A 306 2.92 -8.19 18.70
CA TRP A 306 3.50 -7.01 18.07
C TRP A 306 4.08 -6.10 19.15
N HIS A 307 5.41 -6.08 19.29
CA HIS A 307 6.07 -5.12 20.16
C HIS A 307 6.47 -3.87 19.37
N SER A 308 5.76 -2.78 19.61
CA SER A 308 6.30 -1.45 19.39
C SER A 308 6.98 -1.00 20.68
N GLN A 309 8.22 -1.43 20.93
CA GLN A 309 9.05 -0.83 21.97
C GLN A 309 9.91 0.29 21.37
N PRO A 310 9.92 1.49 21.97
CA PRO A 310 10.91 2.49 21.67
C PRO A 310 12.20 2.15 22.42
N GLY A 311 13.28 1.96 21.68
CA GLY A 311 14.63 1.98 22.24
C GLY A 311 15.30 0.63 22.37
N SER A 312 16.31 0.50 21.59
CA SER A 312 17.56 -0.25 21.68
C SER A 312 17.89 -1.11 20.48
N HIS A 313 18.30 -0.48 19.37
CA HIS A 313 19.30 -1.07 18.48
C HIS A 313 20.06 0.03 17.74
N ARG A 314 21.40 0.03 17.87
CA ARG A 314 22.32 0.95 17.20
C ARG A 314 22.20 0.81 15.67
N PRO A 315 22.24 1.93 14.92
CA PRO A 315 22.25 1.89 13.47
C PRO A 315 23.61 1.46 12.93
N LEU A 316 23.61 0.63 11.87
CA LEU A 316 24.78 0.37 11.04
C LEU A 316 25.03 1.57 10.08
N PRO A 317 26.30 1.89 9.74
CA PRO A 317 26.66 3.15 9.09
C PRO A 317 26.23 3.25 7.63
N ALA A 318 25.80 4.46 7.26
CA ALA A 318 25.35 4.85 5.93
C ALA A 318 26.51 5.12 4.98
N HIS A 319 26.52 4.51 3.81
CA HIS A 319 27.35 4.94 2.67
C HIS A 319 26.53 5.43 1.48
N HIS A 320 26.69 6.74 1.24
CA HIS A 320 26.57 7.50 -0.01
C HIS A 320 25.27 7.52 -0.82
N PHE A 321 24.43 8.50 -0.52
CA PHE A 321 23.68 9.25 -1.51
C PHE A 321 24.46 10.51 -1.91
N ARG A 322 25.13 10.51 -3.04
CA ARG A 322 25.59 11.69 -3.78
C ARG A 322 25.18 11.52 -5.24
N ARG A 323 24.28 12.30 -5.73
CA ARG A 323 24.32 13.56 -6.48
C ARG A 323 22.94 13.86 -7.09
N ARG A 324 22.33 14.89 -6.72
CA ARG A 324 21.95 16.20 -7.25
C ARG A 324 20.73 16.71 -6.51
N ARG A 325 20.93 17.50 -5.52
CA ARG A 325 20.20 18.65 -5.00
C ARG A 325 20.88 19.01 -3.68
N SER A 326 22.01 19.66 -3.83
CA SER A 326 22.74 20.32 -2.74
C SER A 326 22.03 21.63 -2.48
N VAL A 327 21.62 21.89 -1.28
CA VAL A 327 21.93 23.02 -0.41
C VAL A 327 21.11 23.02 0.88
N GLU A 328 19.86 22.50 0.89
CA GLU A 328 18.97 22.66 2.06
C GLU A 328 18.78 21.41 2.94
N LEU A 329 19.37 20.28 2.57
CA LEU A 329 19.29 19.02 3.35
C LEU A 329 20.32 18.92 4.49
N ARG A 330 21.14 19.95 4.72
CA ARG A 330 22.18 19.90 5.78
C ARG A 330 21.60 19.93 7.20
N GLU A 331 20.44 20.53 7.41
CA GLU A 331 19.82 20.58 8.74
C GLU A 331 19.05 19.29 9.12
N LEU A 332 18.72 18.43 8.16
CA LEU A 332 18.11 17.11 8.43
C LEU A 332 19.12 16.05 8.84
N ARG A 333 20.42 16.36 8.84
CA ARG A 333 21.49 15.43 9.26
C ARG A 333 21.57 15.15 10.75
N VAL A 334 20.77 15.82 11.57
CA VAL A 334 20.86 15.69 13.03
C VAL A 334 19.99 14.56 13.60
N GLN A 335 19.11 13.96 12.80
CA GLN A 335 18.33 12.79 13.23
C GLN A 335 18.34 11.69 12.18
N GLY A 336 19.40 10.88 12.21
CA GLY A 336 19.42 9.53 11.61
C GLY A 336 19.18 9.47 10.12
N SER A 337 20.26 9.37 9.33
CA SER A 337 20.20 8.95 7.93
C SER A 337 19.45 7.63 7.79
N VAL A 338 18.31 7.67 7.08
CA VAL A 338 17.53 6.49 6.77
C VAL A 338 18.33 5.60 5.84
N GLN A 339 18.84 4.51 6.37
CA GLN A 339 19.33 3.40 5.56
C GLN A 339 18.15 2.49 5.26
N VAL A 340 17.71 2.48 4.01
CA VAL A 340 16.95 1.33 3.51
C VAL A 340 17.94 0.16 3.55
N PRO A 341 17.67 -0.89 4.33
CA PRO A 341 18.61 -2.01 4.47
C PRO A 341 18.89 -2.62 3.09
N ASN A 342 20.14 -2.79 2.73
CA ASN A 342 20.54 -3.52 1.51
C ASN A 342 20.16 -5.02 1.57
N LYS A 343 19.75 -5.50 2.74
CA LYS A 343 19.08 -6.79 2.98
C LYS A 343 17.88 -6.52 3.88
N PRO A 344 16.75 -7.23 3.71
CA PRO A 344 15.73 -7.21 4.73
C PRO A 344 16.41 -7.58 6.03
N PRO A 345 16.08 -6.94 7.16
CA PRO A 345 16.68 -7.28 8.43
C PRO A 345 16.48 -8.77 8.66
N SER A 346 17.57 -9.53 8.54
CA SER A 346 17.55 -10.99 8.54
C SER A 346 16.94 -11.57 9.82
N ARG A 347 16.98 -10.84 10.91
CA ARG A 347 16.43 -11.25 12.20
C ARG A 347 14.95 -10.91 12.34
N ILE A 348 14.53 -9.70 11.97
CA ILE A 348 13.11 -9.30 12.03
C ILE A 348 12.29 -10.07 10.97
N VAL A 349 12.85 -10.31 9.79
CA VAL A 349 12.22 -11.15 8.77
C VAL A 349 12.22 -12.62 9.21
N CYS A 350 13.24 -13.13 9.92
CA CYS A 350 13.23 -14.48 10.46
C CYS A 350 12.31 -14.61 11.68
N GLU A 351 12.18 -13.60 12.54
CA GLU A 351 11.18 -13.58 13.60
C GLU A 351 9.76 -13.45 13.05
N PHE A 352 9.56 -12.65 12.00
CA PHE A 352 8.29 -12.55 11.29
C PHE A 352 7.95 -13.81 10.49
N LEU A 353 8.97 -14.52 9.98
CA LEU A 353 8.82 -15.78 9.24
C LEU A 353 8.92 -17.02 10.15
N ASN A 354 9.57 -16.94 11.32
CA ASN A 354 9.62 -18.00 12.33
C ASN A 354 8.51 -17.92 13.37
N VAL A 355 7.87 -16.76 13.52
CA VAL A 355 6.61 -16.67 14.24
C VAL A 355 5.52 -17.20 13.34
N ASN A 356 5.64 -18.49 13.16
CA ASN A 356 4.59 -19.45 12.83
C ASN A 356 3.40 -19.04 11.99
N VAL A 357 3.41 -19.65 10.87
CA VAL A 357 2.34 -20.51 10.31
C VAL A 357 0.93 -19.90 10.30
N SER A 358 0.49 -19.10 11.27
CA SER A 358 -0.87 -18.57 11.28
C SER A 358 -1.03 -17.27 10.51
N PHE A 359 0.01 -16.44 10.42
CA PHE A 359 -0.03 -15.18 9.68
C PHE A 359 0.59 -15.28 8.27
N GLU A 360 1.58 -16.13 8.08
CA GLU A 360 1.86 -16.73 6.77
C GLU A 360 0.59 -17.36 6.18
N ILE A 361 -0.31 -17.78 7.02
CA ILE A 361 -1.58 -18.38 6.67
C ILE A 361 -2.52 -17.37 6.01
N VAL A 362 -2.67 -16.15 6.47
CA VAL A 362 -3.63 -15.23 5.86
C VAL A 362 -3.14 -14.71 4.51
N VAL A 363 -1.84 -14.51 4.32
CA VAL A 363 -1.29 -13.94 3.09
C VAL A 363 -0.48 -14.94 2.28
N PHE A 364 0.25 -15.85 2.92
CA PHE A 364 1.09 -16.80 2.19
C PHE A 364 0.54 -18.22 2.18
N PHE A 365 -0.30 -18.58 3.12
CA PHE A 365 -1.11 -19.80 2.97
C PHE A 365 -2.37 -19.60 2.14
N SER A 366 -2.93 -18.41 2.09
CA SER A 366 -3.78 -18.07 0.93
C SER A 366 -2.99 -18.17 -0.36
N VAL A 367 -1.68 -17.96 -0.31
CA VAL A 367 -0.74 -17.97 -1.42
C VAL A 367 0.00 -19.32 -1.58
N CYS A 368 0.40 -20.03 -0.53
CA CYS A 368 1.17 -21.29 -0.64
C CYS A 368 0.38 -22.56 -0.40
N LEU A 369 -0.80 -22.53 0.20
CA LEU A 369 -1.70 -23.70 0.26
C LEU A 369 -2.52 -23.91 -1.02
N ILE A 370 -2.34 -23.02 -1.98
CA ILE A 370 -2.71 -23.29 -3.38
C ILE A 370 -1.89 -24.46 -3.94
N SER A 371 -0.66 -24.67 -3.47
CA SER A 371 0.23 -25.71 -4.00
C SER A 371 0.13 -27.08 -3.33
N ARG A 372 -0.46 -27.21 -2.14
CA ARG A 372 -0.60 -28.52 -1.48
C ARG A 372 -1.95 -29.22 -1.65
N GLY A 373 -2.92 -28.58 -2.31
CA GLY A 373 -4.19 -29.24 -2.68
C GLY A 373 -4.18 -29.89 -4.06
N ALA A 374 -3.01 -30.10 -4.66
CA ALA A 374 -2.86 -30.83 -5.92
C ALA A 374 -2.17 -32.21 -5.74
N LEU A 375 -1.99 -32.66 -4.48
CA LEU A 375 -1.50 -34.02 -4.17
C LEU A 375 -2.35 -34.60 -3.06
N SER A 376 -3.51 -35.05 -3.41
CA SER A 376 -4.26 -36.19 -2.88
C SER A 376 -5.47 -36.44 -3.75
#